data_1c3de78686184fc826f8bd34ca0c3927
#
_entry.id   1c3de78686184fc826f8bd34ca0c3927
#
_cell.length_a   1.000
_cell.length_b   1.000
_cell.length_c   1.000
_cell.angle_alpha   90.00
_cell.angle_beta   90.00
_cell.angle_gamma   90.00
#
_symmetry.space_group_name_H-M   'P 1'
#
loop_
_entity.id
_entity.type
_entity.pdbx_description
1 polymer ?
#
loop_
_entity_poly.entity_id
_entity_poly.type
_entity_poly.pdbx_seq_one_letter_code
_entity_poly.pdbx_strand_id
1 'polypeptide(L)'
;MQMKEYKYILLDLDGTITDPMIGITRCVEYALNHFSIQVNDLRELCPFIGPPLLDSFRDFYHFTDEQAKEATEKYRERFADTGIYENKLYDGMKDFLEEATRQGRILMLATSKPTVFAKRILDYFDIARYFTFVAGSGLDGSFYTKGDVIRHVLESNNLTDHPSVVMIGDRKHDIIGAKENRLDSIGVLYGYGDREELSQAGADYIVEDIAGLRNLLFHQ
;
A
#
# COMPACT_ATOMS: atom_id res chain seq x y z
N MET A 1 23.96 -9.42 -16.01
CA MET A 1 23.54 -10.02 -14.71
C MET A 1 22.18 -10.64 -14.96
N GLN A 2 22.03 -11.94 -14.77
CA GLN A 2 20.72 -12.59 -14.92
C GLN A 2 19.80 -12.04 -13.81
N MET A 3 18.66 -11.47 -14.19
CA MET A 3 17.72 -10.95 -13.20
C MET A 3 17.13 -12.11 -12.39
N LYS A 4 16.84 -11.83 -11.13
CA LYS A 4 16.32 -12.79 -10.17
C LYS A 4 14.86 -13.12 -10.50
N GLU A 5 14.50 -14.37 -10.51
CA GLU A 5 13.14 -14.80 -10.75
C GLU A 5 12.34 -14.83 -9.43
N TYR A 6 11.27 -14.04 -9.34
CA TYR A 6 10.40 -13.99 -8.17
C TYR A 6 9.15 -14.83 -8.39
N LYS A 7 8.98 -15.86 -7.57
CA LYS A 7 7.77 -16.69 -7.58
C LYS A 7 6.61 -16.03 -6.83
N TYR A 8 6.93 -15.35 -5.73
CA TYR A 8 5.94 -14.71 -4.86
C TYR A 8 6.08 -13.20 -4.95
N ILE A 9 4.98 -12.52 -5.25
CA ILE A 9 4.95 -11.07 -5.40
C ILE A 9 3.99 -10.52 -4.34
N LEU A 10 4.53 -9.78 -3.38
CA LEU A 10 3.77 -9.02 -2.41
C LEU A 10 3.54 -7.61 -2.98
N LEU A 11 2.31 -7.15 -2.95
CA LEU A 11 1.91 -5.83 -3.46
C LEU A 11 1.31 -4.99 -2.34
N ASP A 12 1.67 -3.71 -2.27
CA ASP A 12 0.86 -2.74 -1.53
C ASP A 12 -0.42 -2.41 -2.32
N LEU A 13 -1.35 -1.70 -1.70
CA LEU A 13 -2.63 -1.33 -2.29
C LEU A 13 -2.65 0.14 -2.73
N ASP A 14 -2.64 1.05 -1.75
CA ASP A 14 -2.80 2.48 -1.97
C ASP A 14 -1.51 3.09 -2.54
N GLY A 15 -1.57 3.67 -3.75
CA GLY A 15 -0.40 4.18 -4.46
C GLY A 15 0.33 3.14 -5.32
N THR A 16 -0.02 1.85 -5.19
CA THR A 16 0.61 0.77 -5.94
C THR A 16 -0.37 0.06 -6.88
N ILE A 17 -1.46 -0.47 -6.36
CA ILE A 17 -2.54 -1.09 -7.16
C ILE A 17 -3.60 -0.05 -7.52
N THR A 18 -3.96 0.80 -6.55
CA THR A 18 -5.01 1.80 -6.71
C THR A 18 -4.51 3.20 -6.38
N ASP A 19 -5.15 4.22 -7.01
CA ASP A 19 -5.01 5.63 -6.68
C ASP A 19 -6.20 6.08 -5.82
N PRO A 20 -6.05 6.11 -4.48
CA PRO A 20 -7.10 6.44 -3.54
C PRO A 20 -7.16 7.95 -3.22
N MET A 21 -6.49 8.82 -3.97
CA MET A 21 -6.27 10.22 -3.60
C MET A 21 -7.56 10.91 -3.16
N ILE A 22 -8.60 10.86 -3.97
CA ILE A 22 -9.87 11.54 -3.67
C ILE A 22 -10.51 10.97 -2.40
N GLY A 23 -10.56 9.65 -2.26
CA GLY A 23 -11.21 8.99 -1.12
C GLY A 23 -10.51 9.27 0.19
N ILE A 24 -9.18 9.13 0.22
CA ILE A 24 -8.39 9.35 1.44
C ILE A 24 -8.40 10.83 1.81
N THR A 25 -8.08 11.73 0.87
CA THR A 25 -7.96 13.15 1.20
C THR A 25 -9.28 13.77 1.66
N ARG A 26 -10.40 13.40 1.05
CA ARG A 26 -11.73 13.83 1.51
C ARG A 26 -12.10 13.28 2.89
N CYS A 27 -11.66 12.06 3.22
CA CYS A 27 -11.89 11.51 4.56
C CYS A 27 -11.01 12.17 5.61
N VAL A 28 -9.77 12.54 5.26
CA VAL A 28 -8.90 13.35 6.14
C VAL A 28 -9.49 14.74 6.33
N GLU A 29 -9.92 15.41 5.25
CA GLU A 29 -10.61 16.71 5.32
C GLU A 29 -11.84 16.63 6.23
N TYR A 30 -12.66 15.59 6.08
CA TYR A 30 -13.83 15.36 6.95
C TYR A 30 -13.43 15.25 8.43
N ALA A 31 -12.37 14.51 8.73
CA ALA A 31 -11.84 14.40 10.08
C ALA A 31 -11.30 15.73 10.62
N LEU A 32 -10.55 16.49 9.81
CA LEU A 32 -9.99 17.78 10.18
C LEU A 32 -11.08 18.85 10.42
N ASN A 33 -12.14 18.85 9.62
CA ASN A 33 -13.30 19.73 9.80
C ASN A 33 -13.99 19.52 11.17
N HIS A 34 -13.96 18.31 11.72
CA HIS A 34 -14.45 18.04 13.08
C HIS A 34 -13.66 18.85 14.14
N PHE A 35 -12.36 19.08 13.89
CA PHE A 35 -11.50 19.92 14.75
C PHE A 35 -11.46 21.38 14.31
N SER A 36 -12.39 21.82 13.44
CA SER A 36 -12.46 23.19 12.90
C SER A 36 -11.20 23.62 12.10
N ILE A 37 -10.47 22.64 11.56
CA ILE A 37 -9.31 22.84 10.69
C ILE A 37 -9.81 22.73 9.25
N GLN A 38 -9.63 23.84 8.47
CA GLN A 38 -10.00 23.90 7.07
C GLN A 38 -8.78 23.65 6.18
N VAL A 39 -8.97 22.90 5.11
CA VAL A 39 -7.96 22.62 4.10
C VAL A 39 -8.38 23.28 2.79
N ASN A 40 -7.48 24.02 2.15
CA ASN A 40 -7.80 24.75 0.91
C ASN A 40 -7.60 23.90 -0.35
N ASP A 41 -6.67 22.95 -0.31
CA ASP A 41 -6.35 22.07 -1.42
C ASP A 41 -6.19 20.63 -0.91
N LEU A 42 -6.99 19.72 -1.41
CA LEU A 42 -6.93 18.31 -1.03
C LEU A 42 -5.56 17.67 -1.30
N ARG A 43 -4.78 18.22 -2.22
CA ARG A 43 -3.43 17.72 -2.51
C ARG A 43 -2.46 17.89 -1.33
N GLU A 44 -2.70 18.87 -0.44
CA GLU A 44 -1.94 19.03 0.80
C GLU A 44 -2.06 17.83 1.74
N LEU A 45 -3.12 17.02 1.55
CA LEU A 45 -3.40 15.83 2.35
C LEU A 45 -2.86 14.52 1.74
N CYS A 46 -2.22 14.57 0.55
CA CYS A 46 -1.61 13.39 -0.06
C CYS A 46 -0.56 12.68 0.84
N PRO A 47 0.20 13.38 1.72
CA PRO A 47 1.09 12.70 2.67
C PRO A 47 0.42 11.68 3.60
N PHE A 48 -0.91 11.74 3.76
CA PHE A 48 -1.68 10.73 4.51
C PHE A 48 -1.82 9.39 3.77
N ILE A 49 -1.45 9.32 2.48
CA ILE A 49 -1.56 8.10 1.69
C ILE A 49 -0.31 7.24 1.91
N GLY A 50 -0.50 6.04 2.45
CA GLY A 50 0.55 5.07 2.76
C GLY A 50 0.84 4.91 4.26
N PRO A 51 1.20 5.97 5.01
CA PRO A 51 1.45 5.87 6.44
C PRO A 51 0.22 5.50 7.27
N PRO A 52 0.40 4.96 8.49
CA PRO A 52 -0.69 4.80 9.45
C PRO A 52 -1.35 6.14 9.79
N LEU A 53 -2.68 6.20 9.75
CA LEU A 53 -3.45 7.44 9.98
C LEU A 53 -3.14 8.11 11.32
N LEU A 54 -2.97 7.32 12.37
CA LEU A 54 -2.72 7.79 13.72
C LEU A 54 -1.41 8.59 13.81
N ASP A 55 -0.36 8.07 13.17
CA ASP A 55 0.93 8.75 13.08
C ASP A 55 0.82 9.99 12.20
N SER A 56 0.13 9.90 11.07
CA SER A 56 -0.06 11.03 10.16
C SER A 56 -0.76 12.22 10.84
N PHE A 57 -1.79 11.98 11.67
CA PHE A 57 -2.44 13.06 12.42
C PHE A 57 -1.52 13.67 13.48
N ARG A 58 -0.68 12.86 14.13
CA ARG A 58 0.33 13.38 15.08
C ARG A 58 1.40 14.19 14.38
N ASP A 59 1.96 13.64 13.32
CA ASP A 59 3.13 14.22 12.65
C ASP A 59 2.78 15.50 11.88
N PHE A 60 1.64 15.53 11.17
CA PHE A 60 1.28 16.65 10.33
C PHE A 60 0.45 17.72 11.02
N TYR A 61 -0.34 17.34 12.04
CA TYR A 61 -1.25 18.25 12.75
C TYR A 61 -0.94 18.39 14.23
N HIS A 62 0.11 17.72 14.72
CA HIS A 62 0.53 17.77 16.13
C HIS A 62 -0.58 17.39 17.10
N PHE A 63 -1.47 16.49 16.69
CA PHE A 63 -2.54 16.01 17.55
C PHE A 63 -2.01 15.17 18.72
N THR A 64 -2.65 15.31 19.88
CA THR A 64 -2.43 14.37 20.99
C THR A 64 -2.90 12.97 20.59
N ASP A 65 -2.53 11.97 21.39
CA ASP A 65 -2.95 10.59 21.15
C ASP A 65 -4.47 10.43 21.12
N GLU A 66 -5.18 11.15 21.99
CA GLU A 66 -6.64 11.17 22.06
C GLU A 66 -7.24 11.80 20.81
N GLN A 67 -6.72 12.97 20.40
CA GLN A 67 -7.16 13.66 19.20
C GLN A 67 -6.88 12.85 17.94
N ALA A 68 -5.72 12.23 17.82
CA ALA A 68 -5.37 11.38 16.68
C ALA A 68 -6.29 10.15 16.57
N LYS A 69 -6.65 9.54 17.70
CA LYS A 69 -7.66 8.46 17.74
C LYS A 69 -9.02 8.92 17.28
N GLU A 70 -9.50 10.04 17.82
CA GLU A 70 -10.79 10.63 17.46
C GLU A 70 -10.82 11.01 15.97
N ALA A 71 -9.77 11.64 15.45
CA ALA A 71 -9.64 11.96 14.03
C ALA A 71 -9.66 10.70 13.15
N THR A 72 -8.99 9.63 13.59
CA THR A 72 -8.98 8.34 12.88
C THR A 72 -10.40 7.73 12.86
N GLU A 73 -11.17 7.84 13.94
CA GLU A 73 -12.57 7.39 13.98
C GLU A 73 -13.44 8.21 13.02
N LYS A 74 -13.30 9.53 13.00
CA LYS A 74 -13.99 10.42 12.06
C LYS A 74 -13.64 10.12 10.60
N TYR A 75 -12.36 9.90 10.32
CA TYR A 75 -11.93 9.43 9.00
C TYR A 75 -12.67 8.14 8.61
N ARG A 76 -12.71 7.15 9.49
CA ARG A 76 -13.32 5.84 9.24
C ARG A 76 -14.83 5.92 9.04
N GLU A 77 -15.53 6.85 9.71
CA GLU A 77 -16.97 7.08 9.51
C GLU A 77 -17.29 7.35 8.03
N ARG A 78 -16.55 8.27 7.40
CA ARG A 78 -16.74 8.58 5.97
C ARG A 78 -16.14 7.54 5.05
N PHE A 79 -14.98 7.00 5.43
CA PHE A 79 -14.24 6.07 4.57
C PHE A 79 -15.01 4.79 4.33
N ALA A 80 -15.62 4.22 5.37
CA ALA A 80 -16.31 2.93 5.29
C ALA A 80 -17.42 2.90 4.25
N ASP A 81 -18.17 4.00 4.08
CA ASP A 81 -19.37 4.04 3.25
C ASP A 81 -19.19 4.80 1.94
N THR A 82 -18.26 5.76 1.89
CA THR A 82 -18.09 6.63 0.73
C THR A 82 -16.65 6.61 0.20
N GLY A 83 -15.69 6.99 1.04
CA GLY A 83 -14.30 7.19 0.62
C GLY A 83 -13.64 5.95 0.04
N ILE A 84 -14.03 4.78 0.50
CA ILE A 84 -13.52 3.49 0.00
C ILE A 84 -13.78 3.30 -1.50
N TYR A 85 -14.86 3.89 -2.04
CA TYR A 85 -15.26 3.80 -3.45
C TYR A 85 -14.81 5.01 -4.27
N GLU A 86 -14.35 6.09 -3.65
CA GLU A 86 -13.70 7.22 -4.32
C GLU A 86 -12.23 6.85 -4.63
N ASN A 87 -12.06 5.82 -5.44
CA ASN A 87 -10.79 5.15 -5.72
C ASN A 87 -10.78 4.67 -7.18
N LYS A 88 -9.61 4.48 -7.77
CA LYS A 88 -9.46 3.94 -9.13
C LYS A 88 -8.25 3.02 -9.23
N LEU A 89 -8.30 2.04 -10.11
CA LEU A 89 -7.12 1.25 -10.47
C LEU A 89 -6.16 2.11 -11.30
N TYR A 90 -4.85 1.90 -11.12
CA TYR A 90 -3.88 2.42 -12.08
C TYR A 90 -4.05 1.73 -13.44
N ASP A 91 -3.88 2.52 -14.51
CA ASP A 91 -4.00 2.03 -15.87
C ASP A 91 -3.01 0.89 -16.16
N GLY A 92 -3.49 -0.24 -16.66
CA GLY A 92 -2.68 -1.43 -16.93
C GLY A 92 -2.46 -2.36 -15.72
N MET A 93 -2.91 -1.99 -14.51
CA MET A 93 -2.73 -2.83 -13.32
C MET A 93 -3.49 -4.15 -13.44
N LYS A 94 -4.71 -4.16 -13.96
CA LYS A 94 -5.47 -5.41 -14.14
C LYS A 94 -4.76 -6.37 -15.09
N ASP A 95 -4.20 -5.85 -16.19
CA ASP A 95 -3.41 -6.64 -17.15
C ASP A 95 -2.13 -7.19 -16.52
N PHE A 96 -1.48 -6.40 -15.64
CA PHE A 96 -0.32 -6.87 -14.88
C PHE A 96 -0.67 -8.04 -13.96
N LEU A 97 -1.76 -7.94 -13.18
CA LEU A 97 -2.19 -9.00 -12.26
C LEU A 97 -2.56 -10.29 -13.01
N GLU A 98 -3.25 -10.15 -14.15
CA GLU A 98 -3.62 -11.28 -15.00
C GLU A 98 -2.39 -11.95 -15.60
N GLU A 99 -1.45 -11.17 -16.12
CA GLU A 99 -0.21 -11.71 -16.70
C GLU A 99 0.65 -12.42 -15.66
N ALA A 100 0.82 -11.82 -14.47
CA ALA A 100 1.55 -12.43 -13.36
C ALA A 100 0.98 -13.80 -13.00
N THR A 101 -0.34 -13.87 -12.86
CA THR A 101 -1.04 -15.14 -12.56
C THR A 101 -0.87 -16.16 -13.69
N ARG A 102 -1.00 -15.73 -14.96
CA ARG A 102 -0.82 -16.60 -16.13
C ARG A 102 0.60 -17.16 -16.23
N GLN A 103 1.61 -16.40 -15.76
CA GLN A 103 3.00 -16.85 -15.69
C GLN A 103 3.32 -17.67 -14.44
N GLY A 104 2.30 -18.04 -13.66
CA GLY A 104 2.46 -18.89 -12.46
C GLY A 104 3.03 -18.15 -11.25
N ARG A 105 3.04 -16.81 -11.25
CA ARG A 105 3.42 -16.03 -10.07
C ARG A 105 2.28 -16.10 -9.04
N ILE A 106 2.65 -16.09 -7.77
CA ILE A 106 1.70 -16.11 -6.65
C ILE A 106 1.64 -14.70 -6.08
N LEU A 107 0.47 -14.07 -6.20
CA LEU A 107 0.25 -12.70 -5.74
C LEU A 107 -0.36 -12.70 -4.35
N MET A 108 0.15 -11.83 -3.49
CA MET A 108 -0.33 -11.59 -2.14
C MET A 108 -0.40 -10.09 -1.88
N LEU A 109 -1.37 -9.66 -1.10
CA LEU A 109 -1.46 -8.27 -0.67
C LEU A 109 -0.80 -8.09 0.70
N ALA A 110 0.05 -7.07 0.83
CA ALA A 110 0.68 -6.66 2.08
C ALA A 110 0.57 -5.14 2.23
N THR A 111 -0.48 -4.64 2.88
CA THR A 111 -0.81 -3.22 2.94
C THR A 111 -0.95 -2.68 4.36
N SER A 112 -0.62 -1.39 4.57
CA SER A 112 -0.89 -0.70 5.85
C SER A 112 -2.38 -0.42 6.05
N LYS A 113 -3.19 -0.49 4.98
CA LYS A 113 -4.64 -0.36 5.09
C LYS A 113 -5.24 -1.52 5.89
N PRO A 114 -6.27 -1.29 6.73
CA PRO A 114 -6.95 -2.38 7.44
C PRO A 114 -7.46 -3.46 6.50
N THR A 115 -7.19 -4.73 6.83
CA THR A 115 -7.53 -5.90 6.01
C THR A 115 -8.99 -5.91 5.55
N VAL A 116 -9.92 -5.50 6.39
CA VAL A 116 -11.35 -5.46 6.06
C VAL A 116 -11.64 -4.48 4.92
N PHE A 117 -10.99 -3.34 4.89
CA PHE A 117 -11.15 -2.36 3.81
C PHE A 117 -10.39 -2.77 2.55
N ALA A 118 -9.19 -3.33 2.71
CA ALA A 118 -8.42 -3.84 1.58
C ALA A 118 -9.22 -4.90 0.78
N LYS A 119 -9.82 -5.88 1.45
CA LYS A 119 -10.67 -6.89 0.80
C LYS A 119 -11.85 -6.27 0.04
N ARG A 120 -12.56 -5.31 0.63
CA ARG A 120 -13.68 -4.62 -0.03
C ARG A 120 -13.24 -3.87 -1.29
N ILE A 121 -12.04 -3.27 -1.29
CA ILE A 121 -11.48 -2.59 -2.47
C ILE A 121 -11.14 -3.61 -3.57
N LEU A 122 -10.51 -4.72 -3.22
CA LEU A 122 -10.20 -5.78 -4.19
C LEU A 122 -11.47 -6.36 -4.83
N ASP A 123 -12.54 -6.56 -4.03
CA ASP A 123 -13.85 -7.02 -4.51
C ASP A 123 -14.51 -5.96 -5.42
N TYR A 124 -14.48 -4.69 -5.04
CA TYR A 124 -15.06 -3.59 -5.81
C TYR A 124 -14.47 -3.49 -7.22
N PHE A 125 -13.15 -3.71 -7.37
CA PHE A 125 -12.47 -3.70 -8.67
C PHE A 125 -12.46 -5.06 -9.39
N ASP A 126 -13.10 -6.10 -8.82
CA ASP A 126 -13.09 -7.46 -9.37
C ASP A 126 -11.68 -8.00 -9.62
N ILE A 127 -10.78 -7.77 -8.66
CA ILE A 127 -9.38 -8.23 -8.70
C ILE A 127 -9.01 -9.16 -7.53
N ALA A 128 -9.91 -9.40 -6.59
CA ALA A 128 -9.66 -10.28 -5.44
C ALA A 128 -9.19 -11.68 -5.85
N ARG A 129 -9.69 -12.19 -6.98
CA ARG A 129 -9.36 -13.52 -7.52
C ARG A 129 -7.88 -13.73 -7.87
N TYR A 130 -7.11 -12.66 -8.05
CA TYR A 130 -5.68 -12.76 -8.35
C TYR A 130 -4.82 -12.99 -7.10
N PHE A 131 -5.35 -12.70 -5.90
CA PHE A 131 -4.61 -12.76 -4.66
C PHE A 131 -4.88 -14.04 -3.89
N THR A 132 -3.83 -14.80 -3.63
CA THR A 132 -3.92 -16.02 -2.81
C THR A 132 -3.99 -15.72 -1.31
N PHE A 133 -3.50 -14.55 -0.89
CA PHE A 133 -3.52 -14.08 0.49
C PHE A 133 -3.66 -12.56 0.55
N VAL A 134 -4.41 -12.07 1.52
CA VAL A 134 -4.64 -10.63 1.73
C VAL A 134 -4.39 -10.31 3.19
N ALA A 135 -3.35 -9.53 3.45
CA ALA A 135 -3.03 -9.01 4.77
C ALA A 135 -2.93 -7.48 4.77
N GLY A 136 -3.40 -6.91 5.84
CA GLY A 136 -3.27 -5.51 6.16
C GLY A 136 -3.23 -5.34 7.67
N SER A 137 -3.19 -4.09 8.15
CA SER A 137 -3.27 -3.81 9.58
C SER A 137 -4.61 -4.29 10.18
N GLY A 138 -4.63 -4.51 11.49
CA GLY A 138 -5.87 -4.71 12.23
C GLY A 138 -6.50 -3.39 12.63
N LEU A 139 -7.84 -3.36 12.75
CA LEU A 139 -8.54 -2.21 13.33
C LEU A 139 -8.24 -2.02 14.82
N ASP A 140 -7.78 -3.07 15.48
CA ASP A 140 -7.35 -3.14 16.87
C ASP A 140 -5.90 -2.68 17.10
N GLY A 141 -5.20 -2.29 16.02
CA GLY A 141 -3.78 -1.91 16.05
C GLY A 141 -2.81 -3.07 15.89
N SER A 142 -3.27 -4.29 15.64
CA SER A 142 -2.38 -5.41 15.26
C SER A 142 -1.74 -5.18 13.88
N PHE A 143 -0.52 -5.72 13.68
CA PHE A 143 0.26 -5.54 12.44
C PHE A 143 0.38 -4.07 12.04
N TYR A 144 0.90 -3.26 12.98
CA TYR A 144 0.90 -1.81 12.85
C TYR A 144 1.86 -1.30 11.76
N THR A 145 3.04 -1.90 11.67
CA THR A 145 4.04 -1.52 10.67
C THR A 145 3.92 -2.35 9.40
N LYS A 146 4.42 -1.84 8.27
CA LYS A 146 4.52 -2.60 7.01
C LYS A 146 5.37 -3.86 7.21
N GLY A 147 6.44 -3.79 8.00
CA GLY A 147 7.28 -4.94 8.32
C GLY A 147 6.51 -6.05 9.04
N ASP A 148 5.60 -5.70 9.98
CA ASP A 148 4.76 -6.68 10.67
C ASP A 148 3.76 -7.35 9.72
N VAL A 149 3.15 -6.56 8.82
CA VAL A 149 2.23 -7.10 7.80
C VAL A 149 2.97 -8.08 6.87
N ILE A 150 4.14 -7.70 6.37
CA ILE A 150 4.95 -8.57 5.51
C ILE A 150 5.32 -9.86 6.25
N ARG A 151 5.79 -9.76 7.50
CA ARG A 151 6.11 -10.92 8.35
C ARG A 151 4.89 -11.84 8.50
N HIS A 152 3.73 -11.28 8.77
CA HIS A 152 2.48 -12.03 8.86
C HIS A 152 2.15 -12.77 7.55
N VAL A 153 2.35 -12.14 6.38
CA VAL A 153 2.19 -12.79 5.07
C VAL A 153 3.13 -13.98 4.93
N LEU A 154 4.42 -13.78 5.24
CA LEU A 154 5.44 -14.84 5.13
C LEU A 154 5.14 -16.04 6.03
N GLU A 155 4.86 -15.79 7.30
CA GLU A 155 4.59 -16.82 8.30
C GLU A 155 3.30 -17.59 7.99
N SER A 156 2.21 -16.88 7.64
CA SER A 156 0.92 -17.49 7.32
C SER A 156 0.95 -18.39 6.10
N ASN A 157 1.90 -18.16 5.19
CA ASN A 157 2.04 -18.93 3.95
C ASN A 157 3.27 -19.86 3.96
N ASN A 158 3.96 -19.98 5.10
CA ASN A 158 5.18 -20.79 5.26
C ASN A 158 6.26 -20.46 4.22
N LEU A 159 6.42 -19.17 3.88
CA LEU A 159 7.41 -18.72 2.92
C LEU A 159 8.77 -18.55 3.59
N THR A 160 9.62 -19.58 3.45
CA THR A 160 10.99 -19.60 4.02
C THR A 160 12.07 -19.28 2.98
N ASP A 161 11.73 -19.36 1.68
CA ASP A 161 12.62 -19.01 0.56
C ASP A 161 12.47 -17.53 0.21
N HIS A 162 13.02 -16.67 1.05
CA HIS A 162 12.97 -15.21 0.89
C HIS A 162 13.55 -14.71 -0.45
N PRO A 163 14.61 -15.32 -1.02
CA PRO A 163 15.10 -14.92 -2.34
C PRO A 163 14.10 -15.01 -3.49
N SER A 164 13.05 -15.82 -3.36
CA SER A 164 11.99 -15.94 -4.38
C SER A 164 10.81 -14.98 -4.15
N VAL A 165 10.88 -14.13 -3.12
CA VAL A 165 9.82 -13.19 -2.73
C VAL A 165 10.28 -11.75 -3.00
N VAL A 166 9.40 -10.93 -3.54
CA VAL A 166 9.63 -9.50 -3.71
C VAL A 166 8.46 -8.69 -3.18
N MET A 167 8.74 -7.53 -2.55
CA MET A 167 7.73 -6.53 -2.16
C MET A 167 7.70 -5.40 -3.18
N ILE A 168 6.51 -5.03 -3.64
CA ILE A 168 6.28 -3.91 -4.55
C ILE A 168 5.45 -2.86 -3.83
N GLY A 169 5.95 -1.62 -3.79
CA GLY A 169 5.25 -0.52 -3.15
C GLY A 169 5.76 0.84 -3.63
N ASP A 170 5.04 1.89 -3.29
CA ASP A 170 5.35 3.26 -3.72
C ASP A 170 5.95 4.13 -2.62
N ARG A 171 6.00 3.64 -1.36
CA ARG A 171 6.52 4.42 -0.24
C ARG A 171 7.72 3.76 0.43
N LYS A 172 8.51 4.58 1.13
CA LYS A 172 9.64 4.10 1.96
C LYS A 172 9.26 2.98 2.93
N HIS A 173 8.03 2.98 3.42
CA HIS A 173 7.54 1.97 4.37
C HIS A 173 7.55 0.56 3.77
N ASP A 174 7.24 0.44 2.47
CA ASP A 174 7.27 -0.83 1.74
C ASP A 174 8.69 -1.36 1.63
N ILE A 175 9.62 -0.47 1.28
CA ILE A 175 11.03 -0.79 1.10
C ILE A 175 11.68 -1.17 2.43
N ILE A 176 11.43 -0.37 3.48
CA ILE A 176 11.95 -0.65 4.83
C ILE A 176 11.38 -1.98 5.36
N GLY A 177 10.05 -2.17 5.23
CA GLY A 177 9.40 -3.41 5.67
C GLY A 177 9.89 -4.64 4.92
N ALA A 178 10.18 -4.53 3.61
CA ALA A 178 10.81 -5.58 2.83
C ALA A 178 12.21 -5.94 3.40
N LYS A 179 13.04 -4.94 3.66
CA LYS A 179 14.40 -5.13 4.21
C LYS A 179 14.40 -5.76 5.61
N GLU A 180 13.51 -5.32 6.49
CA GLU A 180 13.34 -5.92 7.82
C GLU A 180 13.06 -7.43 7.73
N ASN A 181 12.37 -7.84 6.66
CA ASN A 181 12.04 -9.23 6.37
C ASN A 181 13.00 -9.91 5.36
N ARG A 182 14.12 -9.26 5.00
CA ARG A 182 15.13 -9.78 4.08
C ARG A 182 14.59 -10.12 2.69
N LEU A 183 13.62 -9.35 2.23
CA LEU A 183 13.08 -9.43 0.88
C LEU A 183 13.75 -8.41 -0.03
N ASP A 184 13.79 -8.71 -1.32
CA ASP A 184 14.03 -7.71 -2.34
C ASP A 184 12.80 -6.80 -2.47
N SER A 185 13.03 -5.57 -2.96
CA SER A 185 12.00 -4.54 -3.07
C SER A 185 12.02 -3.84 -4.43
N ILE A 186 10.84 -3.53 -4.93
CA ILE A 186 10.64 -2.72 -6.14
C ILE A 186 9.83 -1.49 -5.75
N GLY A 187 10.46 -0.32 -5.85
CA GLY A 187 9.79 0.96 -5.70
C GLY A 187 9.11 1.39 -7.01
N VAL A 188 7.88 1.86 -6.95
CA VAL A 188 7.14 2.37 -8.12
C VAL A 188 6.93 3.88 -8.02
N LEU A 189 7.19 4.62 -9.11
CA LEU A 189 7.18 6.09 -9.13
C LEU A 189 5.84 6.69 -9.58
N TYR A 190 4.88 5.86 -9.98
CA TYR A 190 3.55 6.33 -10.35
C TYR A 190 2.61 6.52 -9.14
N GLY A 191 3.08 6.17 -7.92
CA GLY A 191 2.38 6.37 -6.66
C GLY A 191 2.69 7.71 -6.00
N TYR A 192 2.85 7.72 -4.68
CA TYR A 192 2.98 8.93 -3.86
C TYR A 192 4.40 9.17 -3.32
N GLY A 193 5.28 8.18 -3.36
CA GLY A 193 6.70 8.34 -3.07
C GLY A 193 7.48 8.84 -4.28
N ASP A 194 8.58 9.51 -4.03
CA ASP A 194 9.50 9.93 -5.07
C ASP A 194 10.77 9.05 -5.13
N ARG A 195 11.58 9.28 -6.16
CA ARG A 195 12.82 8.51 -6.37
C ARG A 195 13.80 8.68 -5.21
N GLU A 196 13.85 9.85 -4.60
CA GLU A 196 14.76 10.13 -3.48
C GLU A 196 14.34 9.35 -2.25
N GLU A 197 13.03 9.38 -1.88
CA GLU A 197 12.45 8.60 -0.78
C GLU A 197 12.76 7.11 -0.94
N LEU A 198 12.47 6.55 -2.12
CA LEU A 198 12.64 5.12 -2.40
C LEU A 198 14.13 4.72 -2.42
N SER A 199 15.01 5.56 -2.99
CA SER A 199 16.45 5.30 -3.04
C SER A 199 17.08 5.37 -1.65
N GLN A 200 16.70 6.36 -0.83
CA GLN A 200 17.19 6.50 0.54
C GLN A 200 16.71 5.35 1.45
N ALA A 201 15.49 4.85 1.23
CA ALA A 201 15.01 3.63 1.87
C ALA A 201 15.76 2.39 1.39
N GLY A 202 16.44 2.48 0.23
CA GLY A 202 17.31 1.48 -0.38
C GLY A 202 16.55 0.43 -1.16
N ALA A 203 15.60 0.86 -1.98
CA ALA A 203 14.93 -0.01 -2.95
C ALA A 203 15.95 -0.71 -3.86
N ASP A 204 15.78 -2.02 -4.07
CA ASP A 204 16.67 -2.80 -4.93
C ASP A 204 16.45 -2.45 -6.41
N TYR A 205 15.21 -2.15 -6.76
CA TYR A 205 14.81 -1.67 -8.08
C TYR A 205 13.82 -0.51 -7.94
N ILE A 206 13.85 0.42 -8.90
CA ILE A 206 12.89 1.51 -9.02
C ILE A 206 12.41 1.57 -10.47
N VAL A 207 11.08 1.55 -10.66
CA VAL A 207 10.45 1.61 -11.99
C VAL A 207 9.52 2.81 -12.10
N GLU A 208 9.40 3.37 -13.31
CA GLU A 208 8.61 4.58 -13.56
C GLU A 208 7.10 4.30 -13.60
N ASP A 209 6.73 3.17 -14.22
CA ASP A 209 5.36 2.83 -14.54
C ASP A 209 5.12 1.30 -14.51
N ILE A 210 3.87 0.90 -14.75
CA ILE A 210 3.46 -0.50 -14.79
C ILE A 210 4.12 -1.23 -15.97
N ALA A 211 4.42 -0.56 -17.08
CA ALA A 211 5.13 -1.17 -18.19
C ALA A 211 6.56 -1.53 -17.81
N GLY A 212 7.26 -0.64 -17.10
CA GLY A 212 8.58 -0.90 -16.51
C GLY A 212 8.54 -2.05 -15.50
N LEU A 213 7.50 -2.12 -14.68
CA LEU A 213 7.30 -3.22 -13.72
C LEU A 213 7.11 -4.57 -14.44
N ARG A 214 6.30 -4.62 -15.50
CA ARG A 214 6.12 -5.81 -16.34
C ARG A 214 7.41 -6.24 -17.02
N ASN A 215 8.16 -5.29 -17.59
CA ASN A 215 9.44 -5.59 -18.23
C ASN A 215 10.44 -6.17 -17.23
N LEU A 216 10.51 -5.60 -16.02
CA LEU A 216 11.39 -6.07 -14.97
C LEU A 216 11.09 -7.51 -14.53
N LEU A 217 9.80 -7.87 -14.43
CA LEU A 217 9.38 -9.14 -13.83
C LEU A 217 9.13 -10.26 -14.86
N PHE A 218 8.78 -9.92 -16.11
CA PHE A 218 8.23 -10.89 -17.05
C PHE A 218 8.99 -10.98 -18.39
N HIS A 219 9.72 -9.94 -18.78
CA HIS A 219 10.38 -9.87 -20.08
C HIS A 219 11.90 -9.80 -19.90
N GLN A 220 12.50 -10.94 -19.56
CA GLN A 220 13.95 -11.12 -19.45
C GLN A 220 14.54 -11.70 -20.73
#